data_138c6293b1f3fd9c51a0fcdc48881580
#
_entry.id   138c6293b1f3fd9c51a0fcdc48881580
#
_cell.length_a   1.000
_cell.length_b   1.000
_cell.length_c   1.000
_cell.angle_alpha   90.00
_cell.angle_beta   90.00
_cell.angle_gamma   90.00
#
_symmetry.space_group_name_H-M   'P 1'
#
loop_
_entity.id
_entity.type
_entity.pdbx_description
1 polymer ?
#
loop_
_entity_poly.entity_id
_entity_poly.type
_entity_poly.pdbx_seq_one_letter_code
_entity_poly.pdbx_strand_id
1 'polypeptide(L)'
;MQARDGVFLEDLCPKLRDRHWRRSLHGFTGRRCLYCGAPSESIDHVHPRSRGGGSVTENCVPACLGCNGAKGDSEVFSWYRRQPFYDPRRAMALRAWTEGDLRLAMRLLE
;
A
#
# COMPACT_ATOMS: atom_id res chain seq x y z
N MET A 1 4.57 -22.47 -0.40
CA MET A 1 5.26 -23.75 -0.23
C MET A 1 6.76 -23.56 -0.24
N GLN A 2 7.45 -24.14 0.70
CA GLN A 2 8.87 -24.00 0.86
C GLN A 2 9.60 -25.21 0.28
N ALA A 3 10.60 -24.96 -0.57
CA ALA A 3 11.49 -25.99 -1.04
C ALA A 3 12.64 -26.16 -0.05
N ARG A 4 13.39 -27.23 -0.16
CA ARG A 4 14.55 -27.48 0.67
C ARG A 4 15.59 -26.42 0.54
N ASP A 5 16.54 -26.15 0.57
CA ASP A 5 17.56 -25.14 0.32
C ASP A 5 17.08 -23.69 0.38
N GLY A 6 15.92 -23.43 1.05
CA GLY A 6 15.42 -22.08 1.20
C GLY A 6 14.81 -21.45 -0.05
N VAL A 7 14.55 -22.26 -1.09
CA VAL A 7 13.90 -21.78 -2.30
C VAL A 7 12.39 -21.94 -2.14
N PHE A 8 11.65 -20.88 -2.45
CA PHE A 8 10.19 -20.88 -2.41
C PHE A 8 9.64 -20.99 -3.83
N LEU A 9 8.44 -21.56 -3.93
CA LEU A 9 7.78 -21.72 -5.23
C LEU A 9 7.60 -20.36 -5.93
N GLU A 10 7.32 -19.30 -5.18
CA GLU A 10 7.19 -17.96 -5.73
C GLU A 10 8.47 -17.43 -6.35
N ASP A 11 9.63 -17.95 -5.98
CA ASP A 11 10.90 -17.54 -6.59
C ASP A 11 10.98 -18.04 -8.03
N LEU A 12 10.24 -19.09 -8.34
CA LEU A 12 10.20 -19.68 -9.68
C LEU A 12 9.00 -19.17 -10.49
N CYS A 13 8.04 -18.51 -9.84
CA CYS A 13 6.83 -18.03 -10.48
C CYS A 13 6.58 -16.56 -10.15
N PRO A 14 6.93 -15.62 -11.06
CA PRO A 14 6.75 -14.19 -10.80
C PRO A 14 5.31 -13.80 -10.46
N LYS A 15 4.31 -14.43 -11.07
CA LYS A 15 2.91 -14.13 -10.77
C LYS A 15 2.53 -14.52 -9.35
N LEU A 16 3.04 -15.65 -8.88
CA LEU A 16 2.78 -16.12 -7.52
C LEU A 16 3.47 -15.19 -6.50
N ARG A 17 4.70 -14.78 -6.80
CA ARG A 17 5.44 -13.84 -5.96
C ARG A 17 4.71 -12.49 -5.86
N ASP A 18 4.22 -11.97 -6.98
CA ASP A 18 3.45 -10.73 -7.00
C ASP A 18 2.17 -10.85 -6.16
N ARG A 19 1.48 -11.97 -6.28
CA ARG A 19 0.26 -12.22 -5.51
C ARG A 19 0.54 -12.26 -4.01
N HIS A 20 1.62 -12.93 -3.61
CA HIS A 20 2.01 -13.00 -2.20
C HIS A 20 2.38 -11.63 -1.67
N TRP A 21 3.11 -10.85 -2.44
CA TRP A 21 3.49 -9.50 -2.06
C TRP A 21 2.26 -8.62 -1.85
N ARG A 22 1.32 -8.63 -2.81
CA ARG A 22 0.08 -7.85 -2.70
C ARG A 22 -0.72 -8.27 -1.47
N ARG A 23 -0.82 -9.56 -1.23
CA ARG A 23 -1.52 -10.06 -0.05
C ARG A 23 -0.86 -9.57 1.24
N SER A 24 0.46 -9.57 1.31
CA SER A 24 1.17 -9.09 2.49
C SER A 24 0.94 -7.58 2.69
N LEU A 25 0.88 -6.80 1.62
CA LEU A 25 0.58 -5.37 1.73
C LEU A 25 -0.78 -5.15 2.39
N HIS A 26 -1.82 -5.85 1.93
CA HIS A 26 -3.14 -5.76 2.55
C HIS A 26 -3.12 -6.20 4.01
N GLY A 27 -2.28 -7.17 4.34
CA GLY A 27 -2.13 -7.64 5.71
C GLY A 27 -1.62 -6.58 6.66
N PHE A 28 -0.73 -5.68 6.20
CA PHE A 28 -0.18 -4.62 7.06
C PHE A 28 -1.24 -3.65 7.57
N THR A 29 -2.34 -3.48 6.86
CA THR A 29 -3.42 -2.56 7.25
C THR A 29 -4.66 -3.29 7.74
N GLY A 30 -4.56 -4.60 8.02
CA GLY A 30 -5.72 -5.39 8.38
C GLY A 30 -6.77 -5.42 7.29
N ARG A 31 -6.33 -5.40 6.04
CA ARG A 31 -7.18 -5.40 4.84
C ARG A 31 -8.05 -4.15 4.73
N ARG A 32 -7.52 -3.02 5.19
CA ARG A 32 -8.23 -1.75 5.13
C ARG A 32 -7.47 -0.74 4.29
N CYS A 33 -8.23 0.13 3.64
CA CYS A 33 -7.68 1.23 2.85
C CYS A 33 -6.88 2.15 3.77
N LEU A 34 -5.64 2.46 3.41
CA LEU A 34 -4.81 3.34 4.21
C LEU A 34 -5.41 4.73 4.31
N TYR A 35 -6.12 5.18 3.27
CA TYR A 35 -6.65 6.54 3.23
C TYR A 35 -7.94 6.71 4.02
N CYS A 36 -8.91 5.81 3.88
CA CYS A 36 -10.24 5.99 4.47
C CYS A 36 -10.64 4.91 5.47
N GLY A 37 -9.92 3.81 5.55
CA GLY A 37 -10.25 2.72 6.47
C GLY A 37 -11.31 1.74 5.98
N ALA A 38 -11.87 1.94 4.81
CA ALA A 38 -12.78 0.98 4.20
C ALA A 38 -12.02 -0.28 3.80
N PRO A 39 -12.70 -1.40 3.52
CA PRO A 39 -11.99 -2.60 3.03
C PRO A 39 -11.14 -2.28 1.81
N SER A 40 -9.89 -2.79 1.81
CA SER A 40 -8.98 -2.55 0.69
C SER A 40 -9.15 -3.63 -0.36
N GLU A 41 -9.23 -3.20 -1.62
CA GLU A 41 -9.47 -4.07 -2.75
C GLU A 41 -8.40 -3.94 -3.82
N SER A 42 -7.51 -2.95 -3.66
CA SER A 42 -6.49 -2.66 -4.65
C SER A 42 -5.23 -2.17 -3.97
N ILE A 43 -4.18 -2.02 -4.76
CA ILE A 43 -2.92 -1.45 -4.32
C ILE A 43 -2.73 -0.14 -5.09
N ASP A 44 -2.55 0.94 -4.35
CA ASP A 44 -2.29 2.26 -4.93
C ASP A 44 -0.80 2.54 -4.96
N HIS A 45 -0.31 3.02 -6.09
CA HIS A 45 1.05 3.54 -6.19
C HIS A 45 1.02 4.99 -5.70
N VAL A 46 1.60 5.24 -4.52
CA VAL A 46 1.57 6.55 -3.88
C VAL A 46 2.16 7.60 -4.81
N HIS A 47 3.37 7.35 -5.31
CA HIS A 47 3.90 8.08 -6.46
C HIS A 47 3.45 7.31 -7.70
N PRO A 48 2.63 7.92 -8.57
CA PRO A 48 1.98 7.19 -9.66
C PRO A 48 2.96 6.57 -10.65
N ARG A 49 2.60 5.40 -11.16
CA ARG A 49 3.40 4.74 -12.19
C ARG A 49 3.57 5.62 -13.42
N SER A 50 2.54 6.39 -13.77
CA SER A 50 2.59 7.32 -14.91
C SER A 50 3.62 8.43 -14.70
N ARG A 51 4.07 8.64 -13.47
CA ARG A 51 5.09 9.64 -13.13
C ARG A 51 6.40 8.98 -12.68
N GLY A 52 6.58 7.71 -12.96
CA GLY A 52 7.81 6.98 -12.67
C GLY A 52 7.83 6.25 -11.33
N GLY A 53 6.68 6.16 -10.66
CA GLY A 53 6.59 5.44 -9.39
C GLY A 53 6.83 3.94 -9.56
N GLY A 54 7.66 3.37 -8.69
CA GLY A 54 8.01 1.96 -8.75
C GLY A 54 7.05 1.08 -7.96
N SER A 55 7.08 -0.21 -8.28
CA SER A 55 6.29 -1.22 -7.58
C SER A 55 7.11 -1.83 -6.44
N VAL A 56 7.40 -1.01 -5.44
CA VAL A 56 8.11 -1.39 -4.22
C VAL A 56 7.21 -1.11 -3.02
N THR A 57 7.48 -1.81 -1.92
CA THR A 57 6.63 -1.73 -0.73
C THR A 57 6.44 -0.29 -0.25
N GLU A 58 7.49 0.51 -0.22
CA GLU A 58 7.43 1.90 0.23
C GLU A 58 6.58 2.81 -0.65
N ASN A 59 6.25 2.36 -1.86
CA ASN A 59 5.45 3.15 -2.78
C ASN A 59 4.07 2.55 -3.04
N CYS A 60 3.73 1.45 -2.40
CA CYS A 60 2.49 0.75 -2.68
C CYS A 60 1.71 0.52 -1.41
N VAL A 61 0.50 1.05 -1.33
CA VAL A 61 -0.33 0.97 -0.14
C VAL A 61 -1.68 0.34 -0.46
N PRO A 62 -2.26 -0.41 0.49
CA PRO A 62 -3.62 -0.91 0.33
C PRO A 62 -4.61 0.24 0.21
N ALA A 63 -5.50 0.16 -0.75
CA ALA A 63 -6.51 1.18 -0.97
C ALA A 63 -7.81 0.56 -1.46
N CYS A 64 -8.93 1.21 -1.12
CA CYS A 64 -10.19 0.84 -1.73
C CYS A 64 -10.23 1.38 -3.16
N LEU A 65 -11.09 0.80 -3.99
CA LEU A 65 -11.19 1.21 -5.39
C LEU A 65 -11.59 2.68 -5.52
N GLY A 66 -12.46 3.15 -4.62
CA GLY A 66 -12.89 4.55 -4.63
C GLY A 66 -11.72 5.52 -4.43
N CYS A 67 -10.90 5.30 -3.40
CA CYS A 67 -9.77 6.17 -3.13
C CYS A 67 -8.72 6.07 -4.24
N ASN A 68 -8.43 4.85 -4.68
CA ASN A 68 -7.45 4.65 -5.74
C ASN A 68 -7.86 5.37 -7.03
N GLY A 69 -9.12 5.23 -7.43
CA GLY A 69 -9.64 5.91 -8.61
C GLY A 69 -9.69 7.43 -8.46
N ALA A 70 -10.14 7.91 -7.31
CA ALA A 70 -10.26 9.35 -7.06
C ALA A 70 -8.89 10.03 -7.02
N LYS A 71 -7.90 9.37 -6.42
CA LYS A 71 -6.54 9.90 -6.37
C LYS A 71 -5.92 9.97 -7.77
N GLY A 72 -6.07 8.90 -8.54
CA GLY A 72 -5.46 8.84 -9.87
C GLY A 72 -3.96 9.12 -9.82
N ASP A 73 -3.49 10.05 -10.64
CA ASP A 73 -2.09 10.45 -10.70
C ASP A 73 -1.78 11.74 -9.92
N SER A 74 -2.68 12.13 -9.01
CA SER A 74 -2.49 13.32 -8.18
C SER A 74 -1.35 13.11 -7.18
N GLU A 75 -0.75 14.22 -6.72
CA GLU A 75 0.19 14.18 -5.61
C GLU A 75 -0.59 13.78 -4.34
N VAL A 76 -0.10 12.77 -3.65
CA VAL A 76 -0.88 12.07 -2.63
C VAL A 76 -1.28 12.96 -1.45
N PHE A 77 -0.36 13.74 -0.91
CA PHE A 77 -0.67 14.54 0.30
C PHE A 77 -1.60 15.69 -0.02
N SER A 78 -1.43 16.32 -1.17
CA SER A 78 -2.35 17.38 -1.60
C SER A 78 -3.74 16.84 -1.86
N TRP A 79 -3.83 15.68 -2.50
CA TRP A 79 -5.11 15.03 -2.74
C TRP A 79 -5.78 14.62 -1.45
N TYR A 80 -5.04 13.92 -0.58
CA TYR A 80 -5.59 13.35 0.65
C TYR A 80 -6.11 14.45 1.58
N ARG A 81 -5.35 15.54 1.69
CA ARG A 81 -5.72 16.64 2.59
C ARG A 81 -7.06 17.27 2.26
N ARG A 82 -7.50 17.18 1.02
CA ARG A 82 -8.77 17.75 0.56
C ARG A 82 -9.96 16.79 0.72
N GLN A 83 -9.72 15.57 1.18
CA GLN A 83 -10.81 14.60 1.27
C GLN A 83 -11.61 14.77 2.55
N PRO A 84 -12.94 14.54 2.51
CA PRO A 84 -13.76 14.65 3.73
C PRO A 84 -13.40 13.61 4.78
N PHE A 85 -12.79 12.50 4.37
CA PHE A 85 -12.33 11.44 5.28
C PHE A 85 -10.88 11.63 5.74
N TYR A 86 -10.28 12.77 5.47
CA TYR A 86 -8.88 13.03 5.85
C TYR A 86 -8.68 12.82 7.35
N ASP A 87 -7.65 12.06 7.69
CA ASP A 87 -7.28 11.74 9.05
C ASP A 87 -5.78 12.01 9.22
N PRO A 88 -5.39 12.98 10.07
CA PRO A 88 -3.97 13.30 10.26
C PRO A 88 -3.14 12.09 10.71
N ARG A 89 -3.74 11.18 11.48
CA ARG A 89 -3.03 9.98 11.93
C ARG A 89 -2.72 9.06 10.75
N ARG A 90 -3.68 8.90 9.85
CA ARG A 90 -3.46 8.14 8.62
C ARG A 90 -2.47 8.82 7.68
N ALA A 91 -2.49 10.14 7.64
CA ALA A 91 -1.51 10.90 6.85
C ALA A 91 -0.10 10.68 7.38
N MET A 92 0.07 10.63 8.70
CA MET A 92 1.36 10.32 9.30
C MET A 92 1.77 8.86 9.02
N ALA A 93 0.81 7.95 9.03
CA ALA A 93 1.09 6.55 8.67
C ALA A 93 1.56 6.44 7.21
N LEU A 94 0.92 7.19 6.32
CA LEU A 94 1.33 7.23 4.91
C LEU A 94 2.76 7.75 4.79
N ARG A 95 3.11 8.80 5.48
CA ARG A 95 4.46 9.34 5.47
C ARG A 95 5.47 8.32 5.98
N ALA A 96 5.18 7.69 7.12
CA ALA A 96 6.05 6.65 7.68
C ALA A 96 6.22 5.50 6.68
N TRP A 97 5.13 5.08 6.05
CA TRP A 97 5.16 4.01 5.07
C TRP A 97 6.10 4.35 3.90
N THR A 98 5.94 5.54 3.33
CA THR A 98 6.74 5.96 2.18
C THR A 98 8.20 6.20 2.54
N GLU A 99 8.50 6.39 3.81
CA GLU A 99 9.88 6.51 4.30
C GLU A 99 10.46 5.15 4.70
N GLY A 100 9.72 4.08 4.49
CA GLY A 100 10.19 2.73 4.77
C GLY A 100 9.98 2.26 6.20
N ASP A 101 9.34 3.05 7.05
CA ASP A 101 9.07 2.68 8.44
C ASP A 101 7.68 2.06 8.56
N LEU A 102 7.57 0.81 8.13
CA LEU A 102 6.29 0.10 8.16
C LEU A 102 5.81 -0.17 9.58
N ARG A 103 6.72 -0.37 10.51
CA ARG A 103 6.34 -0.62 11.91
C ARG A 103 5.63 0.59 12.50
N LEU A 104 6.16 1.78 12.29
CA LEU A 104 5.51 3.01 12.75
C LEU A 104 4.18 3.22 12.04
N ALA A 105 4.15 2.97 10.73
CA ALA A 105 2.91 3.10 9.96
C ALA A 105 1.81 2.21 10.53
N MET A 106 2.12 0.95 10.81
CA MET A 106 1.15 0.02 11.38
C MET A 106 0.66 0.47 12.76
N ARG A 107 1.55 0.98 13.59
CA ARG A 107 1.17 1.53 14.89
C ARG A 107 0.21 2.69 14.77
N LEU A 108 0.46 3.59 13.83
CA LEU A 108 -0.39 4.75 13.61
C LEU A 108 -1.77 4.36 13.07
N LEU A 109 -1.87 3.21 12.43
CA LEU A 109 -3.13 2.71 11.87
C LEU A 109 -3.95 1.88 12.85
N GLU A 110 -3.43 1.61 14.02
CA GLU A 110 -4.16 0.87 15.07
C GLU A 110 -5.34 1.65 15.59
#